data_edfa7c70f4b36d3bb9a3cd340ccc1d9e
#
_entry.id   edfa7c70f4b36d3bb9a3cd340ccc1d9e
#
_cell.length_a   1.000
_cell.length_b   1.000
_cell.length_c   1.000
_cell.angle_alpha   90.00
_cell.angle_beta   90.00
_cell.angle_gamma   90.00
#
_symmetry.space_group_name_H-M   'P 1'
#
loop_
_entity.id
_entity.type
_entity.pdbx_description
1 polymer ?
#
loop_
_entity_poly.entity_id
_entity_poly.type
_entity_poly.pdbx_seq_one_letter_code
_entity_poly.pdbx_strand_id
1 'polypeptide(L)'
;MHRGAETSWDVSADIAELGKTPVTVVCAGIKSILDIGKTLEMLETQGVPVVGFGTETFPAFFTNDSGFKSPLVTEKSADIAMMMANNDALCHRSGIVVAVPNPQPAATEKIQYAIEFALVSAQDEGITGPAVTPYVLKRVEKLTDGDSLEANVALILNNAKVAAQIAVDYAALSRLPSCVSTTAVKGSTMTDPIHPVEPSVDVGKTADPDVTVVVDEAAQPAQQADLGRLSGKSVVVVGGAVIDMIGEISTHVRMGSSNPGTIRTSFGGVARNVAASIARSSNRQESVIVKLATSLGDDLGGRGLLSHCQQAGIDIAAVKVLEGSSTAVYNAIHDGDTGDLCVGVADMTALKGMNVHYIKSLADSVSQATAVVADGNLGPEPFAVLANICRHYEVPLLFEPTSDHKCLLPFHASVFDKVL
;
A
#
# COMPACT_ATOMS: atom_id res chain seq x y z
N MET A 1 -20.41 5.50 2.10
CA MET A 1 -21.28 6.21 3.07
C MET A 1 -21.96 5.19 3.96
N HIS A 2 -22.06 5.46 5.25
CA HIS A 2 -22.79 4.60 6.16
C HIS A 2 -24.32 4.75 5.94
N ARG A 3 -25.10 3.73 6.30
CA ARG A 3 -26.56 3.84 6.24
C ARG A 3 -27.03 4.89 7.23
N GLY A 4 -27.94 5.78 6.83
CA GLY A 4 -28.37 6.92 7.65
C GLY A 4 -27.39 8.12 7.65
N ALA A 5 -26.42 8.15 6.75
CA ALA A 5 -25.46 9.25 6.64
C ALA A 5 -26.12 10.60 6.32
N GLU A 6 -27.31 10.61 5.73
CA GLU A 6 -28.12 11.83 5.50
C GLU A 6 -28.52 12.56 6.79
N THR A 7 -28.56 11.87 7.91
CA THR A 7 -28.88 12.45 9.22
C THR A 7 -27.68 12.51 10.16
N SER A 8 -26.75 11.55 10.03
CA SER A 8 -25.57 11.43 10.91
C SER A 8 -24.32 12.11 10.34
N TRP A 9 -24.27 12.39 9.04
CA TRP A 9 -23.08 12.82 8.31
C TRP A 9 -21.90 11.86 8.42
N ASP A 10 -22.18 10.57 8.70
CA ASP A 10 -21.18 9.52 8.80
C ASP A 10 -20.71 9.09 7.41
N VAL A 11 -19.72 9.81 6.89
CA VAL A 11 -19.13 9.64 5.56
C VAL A 11 -17.66 9.32 5.74
N SER A 12 -17.18 8.22 5.12
CA SER A 12 -15.76 7.87 5.16
C SER A 12 -14.89 8.96 4.54
N ALA A 13 -13.76 9.26 5.17
CA ALA A 13 -12.74 10.15 4.63
C ALA A 13 -12.17 9.67 3.28
N ASP A 14 -12.26 8.37 3.00
CA ASP A 14 -11.80 7.76 1.73
C ASP A 14 -12.43 8.43 0.52
N ILE A 15 -13.72 8.81 0.61
CA ILE A 15 -14.44 9.46 -0.51
C ILE A 15 -13.83 10.82 -0.83
N ALA A 16 -13.56 11.62 0.21
CA ALA A 16 -12.93 12.92 0.05
C ALA A 16 -11.47 12.80 -0.41
N GLU A 17 -10.76 11.76 0.01
CA GLU A 17 -9.38 11.51 -0.39
C GLU A 17 -9.29 11.06 -1.83
N LEU A 18 -10.16 10.17 -2.28
CA LEU A 18 -10.26 9.76 -3.69
C LEU A 18 -10.52 10.95 -4.62
N GLY A 19 -11.26 11.98 -4.16
CA GLY A 19 -11.49 13.20 -4.93
C GLY A 19 -10.26 14.11 -5.09
N LYS A 20 -9.18 13.91 -4.30
CA LYS A 20 -8.00 14.79 -4.25
C LYS A 20 -6.71 14.10 -4.64
N THR A 21 -6.63 12.79 -4.50
CA THR A 21 -5.42 12.02 -4.67
C THR A 21 -5.48 11.21 -5.95
N PRO A 22 -4.57 11.43 -6.91
CA PRO A 22 -4.55 10.75 -8.20
C PRO A 22 -4.03 9.31 -8.04
N VAL A 23 -4.82 8.45 -7.41
CA VAL A 23 -4.52 7.03 -7.17
C VAL A 23 -5.60 6.15 -7.77
N THR A 24 -5.21 5.06 -8.42
CA THR A 24 -6.17 4.06 -8.89
C THR A 24 -6.34 2.98 -7.82
N VAL A 25 -7.55 2.87 -7.28
CA VAL A 25 -7.90 1.89 -6.24
C VAL A 25 -8.65 0.74 -6.87
N VAL A 26 -8.07 -0.46 -6.81
CA VAL A 26 -8.71 -1.70 -7.27
C VAL A 26 -9.33 -2.40 -6.05
N CYS A 27 -10.64 -2.59 -6.08
CA CYS A 27 -11.41 -3.14 -4.95
C CYS A 27 -12.51 -4.09 -5.43
N ALA A 28 -13.12 -4.85 -4.51
CA ALA A 28 -14.27 -5.68 -4.82
C ALA A 28 -15.62 -4.93 -4.67
N GLY A 29 -15.62 -3.64 -4.90
CA GLY A 29 -16.78 -2.78 -4.70
C GLY A 29 -16.95 -2.30 -3.25
N ILE A 30 -18.15 -1.91 -2.90
CA ILE A 30 -18.51 -1.35 -1.59
C ILE A 30 -19.16 -2.45 -0.73
N LYS A 31 -18.82 -2.50 0.56
CA LYS A 31 -19.43 -3.48 1.49
C LYS A 31 -20.95 -3.33 1.53
N SER A 32 -21.66 -4.43 1.41
CA SER A 32 -23.15 -4.48 1.37
C SER A 32 -23.81 -3.90 2.63
N ILE A 33 -23.08 -3.80 3.74
CA ILE A 33 -23.54 -3.15 4.97
C ILE A 33 -23.67 -1.62 4.84
N LEU A 34 -23.01 -1.03 3.82
CA LEU A 34 -23.01 0.41 3.55
C LEU A 34 -24.11 0.78 2.55
N ASP A 35 -24.32 2.08 2.36
CA ASP A 35 -25.20 2.62 1.33
C ASP A 35 -24.44 2.77 0.01
N ILE A 36 -24.56 1.74 -0.83
CA ILE A 36 -23.82 1.66 -2.09
C ILE A 36 -24.28 2.77 -3.05
N GLY A 37 -25.58 2.96 -3.20
CA GLY A 37 -26.11 3.97 -4.11
C GLY A 37 -25.63 5.37 -3.77
N LYS A 38 -25.78 5.80 -2.51
CA LYS A 38 -25.29 7.11 -2.06
C LYS A 38 -23.77 7.25 -2.14
N THR A 39 -23.04 6.14 -1.99
CA THR A 39 -21.58 6.18 -2.14
C THR A 39 -21.18 6.42 -3.59
N LEU A 40 -21.86 5.79 -4.56
CA LEU A 40 -21.63 6.03 -5.99
C LEU A 40 -21.93 7.49 -6.38
N GLU A 41 -23.08 8.01 -5.94
CA GLU A 41 -23.45 9.43 -6.14
C GLU A 41 -22.41 10.39 -5.55
N MET A 42 -21.89 10.09 -4.36
CA MET A 42 -20.89 10.94 -3.74
C MET A 42 -19.53 10.86 -4.46
N LEU A 43 -19.13 9.70 -4.95
CA LEU A 43 -17.92 9.54 -5.77
C LEU A 43 -18.05 10.35 -7.07
N GLU A 44 -19.21 10.29 -7.72
CA GLU A 44 -19.50 11.12 -8.91
C GLU A 44 -19.40 12.62 -8.57
N THR A 45 -20.01 13.06 -7.47
CA THR A 45 -19.93 14.44 -6.98
C THR A 45 -18.49 14.90 -6.74
N GLN A 46 -17.62 13.99 -6.29
CA GLN A 46 -16.20 14.28 -6.10
C GLN A 46 -15.36 14.16 -7.38
N GLY A 47 -15.98 13.86 -8.51
CA GLY A 47 -15.30 13.68 -9.80
C GLY A 47 -14.42 12.45 -9.86
N VAL A 48 -14.75 11.40 -9.12
CA VAL A 48 -14.01 10.13 -9.09
C VAL A 48 -14.63 9.16 -10.09
N PRO A 49 -13.95 8.81 -11.19
CA PRO A 49 -14.42 7.79 -12.11
C PRO A 49 -14.53 6.42 -11.43
N VAL A 50 -15.66 5.74 -11.64
CA VAL A 50 -15.92 4.40 -11.11
C VAL A 50 -16.09 3.44 -12.29
N VAL A 51 -15.23 2.40 -12.35
CA VAL A 51 -15.16 1.45 -13.45
C VAL A 51 -15.45 0.04 -12.94
N GLY A 52 -16.44 -0.64 -13.51
CA GLY A 52 -16.64 -2.08 -13.35
C GLY A 52 -15.68 -2.84 -14.29
N PHE A 53 -14.80 -3.65 -13.73
CA PHE A 53 -13.86 -4.45 -14.50
C PHE A 53 -14.45 -5.84 -14.75
N GLY A 54 -14.85 -6.12 -15.99
CA GLY A 54 -15.51 -7.37 -16.36
C GLY A 54 -16.90 -7.55 -15.78
N THR A 55 -17.59 -6.47 -15.40
CA THR A 55 -18.93 -6.53 -14.84
C THR A 55 -19.75 -5.26 -15.12
N GLU A 56 -21.00 -5.45 -15.53
CA GLU A 56 -21.95 -4.35 -15.68
C GLU A 56 -22.63 -3.98 -14.35
N THR A 57 -22.73 -4.94 -13.43
CA THR A 57 -23.28 -4.72 -12.10
C THR A 57 -22.14 -4.37 -11.13
N PHE A 58 -22.32 -3.31 -10.37
CA PHE A 58 -21.34 -2.90 -9.38
C PHE A 58 -21.27 -3.95 -8.24
N PRO A 59 -20.09 -4.50 -7.91
CA PRO A 59 -19.97 -5.54 -6.90
C PRO A 59 -20.14 -4.99 -5.47
N ALA A 60 -20.61 -5.86 -4.58
CA ALA A 60 -20.96 -5.55 -3.19
C ALA A 60 -20.04 -6.24 -2.17
N PHE A 61 -18.76 -6.39 -2.50
CA PHE A 61 -17.69 -6.95 -1.69
C PHE A 61 -17.80 -8.47 -1.50
N PHE A 62 -18.75 -8.95 -0.73
CA PHE A 62 -18.98 -10.40 -0.54
C PHE A 62 -19.74 -11.03 -1.71
N THR A 63 -20.53 -10.25 -2.40
CA THR A 63 -21.37 -10.66 -3.52
C THR A 63 -21.06 -9.85 -4.77
N ASN A 64 -21.36 -10.40 -5.95
CA ASN A 64 -21.08 -9.74 -7.21
C ASN A 64 -22.22 -8.83 -7.69
N ASP A 65 -23.34 -8.84 -7.00
CA ASP A 65 -24.52 -8.05 -7.34
C ASP A 65 -24.93 -7.15 -6.18
N SER A 66 -24.85 -5.84 -6.40
CA SER A 66 -25.32 -4.80 -5.46
C SER A 66 -26.69 -4.25 -5.82
N GLY A 67 -27.27 -4.64 -6.95
CA GLY A 67 -28.47 -4.03 -7.52
C GLY A 67 -28.22 -2.70 -8.25
N PHE A 68 -26.98 -2.21 -8.29
CA PHE A 68 -26.60 -0.97 -8.99
C PHE A 68 -25.73 -1.29 -10.21
N LYS A 69 -25.86 -0.49 -11.26
CA LYS A 69 -24.98 -0.59 -12.44
C LYS A 69 -23.64 0.06 -12.16
N SER A 70 -22.58 -0.48 -12.77
CA SER A 70 -21.29 0.18 -12.82
C SER A 70 -21.37 1.39 -13.76
N PRO A 71 -20.92 2.61 -13.35
CA PRO A 71 -20.99 3.81 -14.20
C PRO A 71 -20.23 3.65 -15.51
N LEU A 72 -19.04 3.05 -15.47
CA LEU A 72 -18.24 2.70 -16.63
C LEU A 72 -17.93 1.21 -16.58
N VAL A 73 -17.70 0.59 -17.73
CA VAL A 73 -17.39 -0.85 -17.81
C VAL A 73 -16.27 -1.08 -18.83
N THR A 74 -15.30 -1.90 -18.45
CA THR A 74 -14.27 -2.43 -19.36
C THR A 74 -13.82 -3.82 -18.94
N GLU A 75 -13.32 -4.61 -19.88
CA GLU A 75 -12.66 -5.90 -19.62
C GLU A 75 -11.13 -5.81 -19.77
N LYS A 76 -10.62 -4.63 -20.15
CA LYS A 76 -9.21 -4.45 -20.50
C LYS A 76 -8.50 -3.54 -19.49
N SER A 77 -7.46 -4.06 -18.87
CA SER A 77 -6.57 -3.28 -18.00
C SER A 77 -5.90 -2.11 -18.73
N ALA A 78 -5.65 -2.27 -20.04
CA ALA A 78 -5.10 -1.22 -20.90
C ALA A 78 -6.02 0.02 -21.01
N ASP A 79 -7.35 -0.15 -20.97
CA ASP A 79 -8.30 0.98 -21.01
C ASP A 79 -8.19 1.80 -19.70
N ILE A 80 -8.04 1.12 -18.57
CA ILE A 80 -7.83 1.78 -17.27
C ILE A 80 -6.48 2.48 -17.25
N ALA A 81 -5.43 1.84 -17.74
CA ALA A 81 -4.11 2.45 -17.88
C ALA A 81 -4.15 3.72 -18.75
N MET A 82 -4.92 3.70 -19.83
CA MET A 82 -5.14 4.88 -20.68
C MET A 82 -5.93 5.97 -19.96
N MET A 83 -6.93 5.62 -19.14
CA MET A 83 -7.64 6.60 -18.29
C MET A 83 -6.69 7.27 -17.30
N MET A 84 -5.78 6.50 -16.65
CA MET A 84 -4.77 7.05 -15.75
C MET A 84 -3.86 8.04 -16.51
N ALA A 85 -3.32 7.64 -17.66
CA ALA A 85 -2.45 8.50 -18.47
C ALA A 85 -3.17 9.79 -18.94
N ASN A 86 -4.45 9.70 -19.28
CA ASN A 86 -5.25 10.86 -19.68
C ASN A 86 -5.53 11.79 -18.49
N ASN A 87 -5.82 11.24 -17.30
CA ASN A 87 -6.00 12.03 -16.07
C ASN A 87 -4.72 12.81 -15.74
N ASP A 88 -3.56 12.16 -15.86
CA ASP A 88 -2.26 12.83 -15.65
C ASP A 88 -2.03 13.94 -16.68
N ALA A 89 -2.26 13.66 -17.97
CA ALA A 89 -2.09 14.64 -19.04
C ALA A 89 -3.02 15.86 -18.90
N LEU A 90 -4.23 15.66 -18.35
CA LEU A 90 -5.22 16.71 -18.10
C LEU A 90 -5.03 17.37 -16.73
N CYS A 91 -4.03 16.97 -15.95
CA CYS A 91 -3.81 17.41 -14.56
C CYS A 91 -5.04 17.18 -13.66
N HIS A 92 -5.80 16.13 -13.93
CA HIS A 92 -6.96 15.76 -13.13
C HIS A 92 -6.49 15.11 -11.83
N ARG A 93 -6.85 15.65 -10.69
CA ARG A 93 -6.32 15.21 -9.39
C ARG A 93 -7.19 14.20 -8.65
N SER A 94 -8.31 13.77 -9.23
CA SER A 94 -9.09 12.70 -8.62
C SER A 94 -8.48 11.33 -8.89
N GLY A 95 -8.71 10.40 -7.95
CA GLY A 95 -8.42 8.99 -8.13
C GLY A 95 -9.41 8.30 -9.08
N ILE A 96 -9.17 7.02 -9.35
CA ILE A 96 -10.05 6.14 -10.12
C ILE A 96 -10.40 4.94 -9.23
N VAL A 97 -11.67 4.58 -9.15
CA VAL A 97 -12.12 3.34 -8.48
C VAL A 97 -12.38 2.26 -9.51
N VAL A 98 -11.71 1.14 -9.40
CA VAL A 98 -11.87 -0.04 -10.25
C VAL A 98 -12.51 -1.15 -9.42
N ALA A 99 -13.75 -1.45 -9.70
CA ALA A 99 -14.53 -2.45 -8.99
C ALA A 99 -14.45 -3.80 -9.72
N VAL A 100 -13.87 -4.81 -9.05
CA VAL A 100 -13.62 -6.15 -9.60
C VAL A 100 -14.52 -7.16 -8.90
N PRO A 101 -15.27 -8.01 -9.63
CA PRO A 101 -16.09 -9.05 -9.01
C PRO A 101 -15.26 -10.01 -8.17
N ASN A 102 -15.81 -10.44 -7.04
CA ASN A 102 -15.18 -11.47 -6.22
C ASN A 102 -15.17 -12.80 -6.99
N PRO A 103 -14.01 -13.44 -7.20
CA PRO A 103 -13.92 -14.71 -7.91
C PRO A 103 -14.56 -15.89 -7.15
N GLN A 104 -14.77 -15.74 -5.85
CA GLN A 104 -15.45 -16.71 -4.99
C GLN A 104 -16.48 -15.97 -4.13
N PRO A 105 -17.59 -15.50 -4.74
CA PRO A 105 -18.61 -14.78 -4.01
C PRO A 105 -19.30 -15.71 -3.01
N ALA A 106 -19.61 -15.20 -1.82
CA ALA A 106 -20.45 -15.89 -0.88
C ALA A 106 -21.91 -15.92 -1.40
N ALA A 107 -22.69 -16.90 -0.93
CA ALA A 107 -24.10 -17.03 -1.32
C ALA A 107 -24.86 -15.74 -0.97
N THR A 108 -25.37 -15.05 -1.99
CA THR A 108 -25.96 -13.72 -1.87
C THR A 108 -27.10 -13.69 -0.84
N GLU A 109 -27.99 -14.66 -0.88
CA GLU A 109 -29.13 -14.75 0.05
C GLU A 109 -28.68 -14.93 1.51
N LYS A 110 -27.67 -15.78 1.76
CA LYS A 110 -27.11 -16.02 3.10
C LYS A 110 -26.46 -14.76 3.68
N ILE A 111 -25.67 -14.08 2.87
CA ILE A 111 -25.01 -12.82 3.27
C ILE A 111 -26.03 -11.70 3.50
N GLN A 112 -26.98 -11.55 2.61
CA GLN A 112 -28.00 -10.49 2.72
C GLN A 112 -28.86 -10.69 3.98
N TYR A 113 -29.29 -11.93 4.24
CA TYR A 113 -29.99 -12.25 5.47
C TYR A 113 -29.15 -11.95 6.72
N ALA A 114 -27.88 -12.35 6.71
CA ALA A 114 -26.99 -12.11 7.86
C ALA A 114 -26.79 -10.60 8.11
N ILE A 115 -26.68 -9.79 7.05
CA ILE A 115 -26.55 -8.33 7.17
C ILE A 115 -27.82 -7.70 7.69
N GLU A 116 -28.99 -8.06 7.14
CA GLU A 116 -30.28 -7.53 7.59
C GLU A 116 -30.53 -7.87 9.05
N PHE A 117 -30.28 -9.12 9.44
CA PHE A 117 -30.40 -9.55 10.83
C PHE A 117 -29.44 -8.79 11.76
N ALA A 118 -28.19 -8.60 11.35
CA ALA A 118 -27.20 -7.87 12.14
C ALA A 118 -27.55 -6.38 12.29
N LEU A 119 -28.11 -5.75 11.26
CA LEU A 119 -28.57 -4.34 11.30
C LEU A 119 -29.76 -4.18 12.25
N VAL A 120 -30.74 -5.09 12.20
CA VAL A 120 -31.88 -5.08 13.14
C VAL A 120 -31.38 -5.28 14.56
N SER A 121 -30.46 -6.25 14.79
CA SER A 121 -29.87 -6.47 16.10
C SER A 121 -29.10 -5.23 16.62
N ALA A 122 -28.35 -4.53 15.76
CA ALA A 122 -27.67 -3.30 16.14
C ALA A 122 -28.64 -2.20 16.59
N GLN A 123 -29.79 -2.08 15.90
CA GLN A 123 -30.82 -1.12 16.24
C GLN A 123 -31.50 -1.48 17.58
N ASP A 124 -31.81 -2.76 17.81
CA ASP A 124 -32.43 -3.24 19.04
C ASP A 124 -31.49 -3.06 20.26
N GLU A 125 -30.16 -3.22 20.04
CA GLU A 125 -29.13 -3.03 21.07
C GLU A 125 -28.71 -1.56 21.24
N GLY A 126 -29.30 -0.62 20.46
CA GLY A 126 -29.05 0.82 20.56
C GLY A 126 -27.67 1.23 20.03
N ILE A 127 -27.03 0.40 19.18
CA ILE A 127 -25.72 0.68 18.58
C ILE A 127 -25.92 1.66 17.43
N THR A 128 -25.21 2.80 17.49
CA THR A 128 -25.34 3.89 16.51
C THR A 128 -23.98 4.43 16.07
N GLY A 129 -23.96 5.17 14.94
CA GLY A 129 -22.77 5.85 14.43
C GLY A 129 -21.65 4.89 14.02
N PRO A 130 -20.37 5.24 14.27
CA PRO A 130 -19.21 4.44 13.83
C PRO A 130 -19.16 3.02 14.39
N ALA A 131 -19.84 2.74 15.51
CA ALA A 131 -19.87 1.41 16.14
C ALA A 131 -20.72 0.39 15.35
N VAL A 132 -21.62 0.82 14.48
CA VAL A 132 -22.51 -0.07 13.71
C VAL A 132 -21.70 -0.98 12.78
N THR A 133 -20.73 -0.44 12.05
CA THR A 133 -19.95 -1.21 11.07
C THR A 133 -19.15 -2.36 11.69
N PRO A 134 -18.35 -2.17 12.75
CA PRO A 134 -17.65 -3.26 13.43
C PRO A 134 -18.60 -4.31 13.99
N TYR A 135 -19.70 -3.88 14.60
CA TYR A 135 -20.71 -4.78 15.15
C TYR A 135 -21.32 -5.67 14.06
N VAL A 136 -21.77 -5.09 12.95
CA VAL A 136 -22.39 -5.82 11.85
C VAL A 136 -21.41 -6.80 11.22
N LEU A 137 -20.14 -6.41 10.99
CA LEU A 137 -19.11 -7.29 10.46
C LEU A 137 -18.89 -8.51 11.34
N LYS A 138 -18.72 -8.32 12.65
CA LYS A 138 -18.53 -9.41 13.63
C LYS A 138 -19.75 -10.36 13.66
N ARG A 139 -20.96 -9.82 13.51
CA ARG A 139 -22.19 -10.61 13.51
C ARG A 139 -22.35 -11.40 12.21
N VAL A 140 -22.06 -10.80 11.07
CA VAL A 140 -22.08 -11.45 9.75
C VAL A 140 -21.08 -12.60 9.70
N GLU A 141 -19.84 -12.41 10.18
CA GLU A 141 -18.84 -13.47 10.27
C GLU A 141 -19.36 -14.69 11.04
N LYS A 142 -19.96 -14.46 12.22
CA LYS A 142 -20.56 -15.55 13.03
C LYS A 142 -21.73 -16.27 12.33
N LEU A 143 -22.55 -15.53 11.58
CA LEU A 143 -23.73 -16.08 10.90
C LEU A 143 -23.38 -16.82 9.59
N THR A 144 -22.18 -16.61 9.07
CA THR A 144 -21.73 -17.21 7.80
C THR A 144 -20.73 -18.36 7.97
N ASP A 145 -20.48 -18.80 9.21
CA ASP A 145 -19.59 -19.94 9.53
C ASP A 145 -18.18 -19.87 8.88
N GLY A 146 -17.66 -18.64 8.65
CA GLY A 146 -16.34 -18.42 8.05
C GLY A 146 -16.33 -18.31 6.52
N ASP A 147 -17.42 -18.57 5.80
CA ASP A 147 -17.49 -18.40 4.33
C ASP A 147 -17.08 -16.98 3.90
N SER A 148 -17.34 -15.99 4.76
CA SER A 148 -16.95 -14.59 4.53
C SER A 148 -15.42 -14.39 4.53
N LEU A 149 -14.67 -15.17 5.28
CA LEU A 149 -13.20 -15.06 5.35
C LEU A 149 -12.56 -15.61 4.06
N GLU A 150 -13.00 -16.77 3.57
CA GLU A 150 -12.48 -17.34 2.32
C GLU A 150 -12.78 -16.43 1.14
N ALA A 151 -14.00 -15.90 1.06
CA ALA A 151 -14.39 -14.90 0.06
C ALA A 151 -13.52 -13.64 0.14
N ASN A 152 -13.19 -13.18 1.36
CA ASN A 152 -12.32 -12.01 1.56
C ASN A 152 -10.88 -12.26 1.09
N VAL A 153 -10.30 -13.43 1.38
CA VAL A 153 -8.97 -13.79 0.87
C VAL A 153 -8.95 -13.83 -0.65
N ALA A 154 -9.95 -14.47 -1.26
CA ALA A 154 -10.05 -14.58 -2.71
C ALA A 154 -10.16 -13.22 -3.41
N LEU A 155 -10.96 -12.30 -2.88
CA LEU A 155 -11.11 -10.95 -3.47
C LEU A 155 -9.83 -10.13 -3.37
N ILE A 156 -9.10 -10.20 -2.23
CA ILE A 156 -7.84 -9.44 -2.06
C ILE A 156 -6.80 -9.91 -3.07
N LEU A 157 -6.64 -11.23 -3.24
CA LEU A 157 -5.72 -11.80 -4.21
C LEU A 157 -6.08 -11.40 -5.66
N ASN A 158 -7.37 -11.41 -5.99
CA ASN A 158 -7.85 -11.01 -7.30
C ASN A 158 -7.66 -9.52 -7.56
N ASN A 159 -7.96 -8.66 -6.59
CA ASN A 159 -7.72 -7.22 -6.68
C ASN A 159 -6.25 -6.91 -6.93
N ALA A 160 -5.34 -7.55 -6.18
CA ALA A 160 -3.90 -7.38 -6.34
C ALA A 160 -3.43 -7.82 -7.75
N LYS A 161 -3.97 -8.93 -8.29
CA LYS A 161 -3.66 -9.40 -9.64
C LYS A 161 -4.10 -8.40 -10.71
N VAL A 162 -5.32 -7.88 -10.62
CA VAL A 162 -5.84 -6.89 -11.59
C VAL A 162 -5.07 -5.58 -11.47
N ALA A 163 -4.78 -5.11 -10.26
CA ALA A 163 -3.99 -3.91 -10.03
C ALA A 163 -2.58 -4.03 -10.63
N ALA A 164 -1.93 -5.17 -10.47
CA ALA A 164 -0.62 -5.44 -11.06
C ALA A 164 -0.67 -5.41 -12.60
N GLN A 165 -1.72 -5.96 -13.21
CA GLN A 165 -1.88 -5.91 -14.66
C GLN A 165 -2.07 -4.48 -15.17
N ILE A 166 -2.91 -3.69 -14.50
CA ILE A 166 -3.12 -2.27 -14.82
C ILE A 166 -1.78 -1.50 -14.72
N ALA A 167 -1.00 -1.75 -13.67
CA ALA A 167 0.30 -1.10 -13.49
C ALA A 167 1.30 -1.46 -14.60
N VAL A 168 1.31 -2.73 -15.06
CA VAL A 168 2.14 -3.17 -16.20
C VAL A 168 1.75 -2.44 -17.47
N ASP A 169 0.44 -2.36 -17.76
CA ASP A 169 -0.06 -1.68 -18.97
C ASP A 169 0.21 -0.17 -18.90
N TYR A 170 0.05 0.46 -17.73
CA TYR A 170 0.38 1.87 -17.53
C TYR A 170 1.87 2.16 -17.73
N ALA A 171 2.75 1.32 -17.17
CA ALA A 171 4.19 1.43 -17.39
C ALA A 171 4.59 1.24 -18.86
N ALA A 172 3.85 0.43 -19.62
CA ALA A 172 4.08 0.26 -21.05
C ALA A 172 3.73 1.53 -21.84
N LEU A 173 2.65 2.23 -21.46
CA LEU A 173 2.28 3.52 -22.08
C LEU A 173 3.33 4.60 -21.82
N SER A 174 3.91 4.65 -20.62
CA SER A 174 4.94 5.62 -20.25
C SER A 174 6.28 5.42 -21.00
N ARG A 175 6.51 4.25 -21.59
CA ARG A 175 7.71 3.94 -22.38
C ARG A 175 7.56 4.26 -23.87
N LEU A 176 6.36 4.58 -24.35
CA LEU A 176 6.17 5.03 -25.72
C LEU A 176 6.74 6.46 -25.84
N PRO A 177 7.58 6.75 -26.85
CA PRO A 177 8.07 8.10 -27.06
C PRO A 177 6.86 9.03 -27.25
N SER A 178 6.78 10.09 -26.46
CA SER A 178 5.71 11.08 -26.54
C SER A 178 5.66 11.67 -27.95
N CYS A 179 4.74 11.21 -28.78
CA CYS A 179 4.44 11.78 -30.09
C CYS A 179 3.63 13.09 -29.97
N VAL A 180 3.95 13.92 -29.00
CA VAL A 180 3.47 15.31 -28.98
C VAL A 180 4.65 16.20 -29.28
N SER A 181 4.92 16.33 -30.58
CA SER A 181 5.68 17.46 -31.12
C SER A 181 4.86 18.71 -30.87
N THR A 182 5.15 19.44 -29.79
CA THR A 182 4.68 20.79 -29.60
C THR A 182 5.33 21.65 -30.66
N THR A 183 4.67 21.79 -31.81
CA THR A 183 4.92 22.89 -32.73
C THR A 183 4.57 24.14 -31.97
N ALA A 184 5.59 24.83 -31.49
CA ALA A 184 5.44 26.16 -30.89
C ALA A 184 4.80 27.08 -31.91
N VAL A 185 3.53 27.40 -31.71
CA VAL A 185 2.88 28.51 -32.42
C VAL A 185 3.52 29.78 -31.88
N LYS A 186 4.37 30.40 -32.68
CA LYS A 186 4.85 31.75 -32.46
C LYS A 186 3.68 32.69 -32.57
N GLY A 187 3.15 33.14 -31.43
CA GLY A 187 2.08 34.11 -31.30
C GLY A 187 2.54 35.28 -30.44
N SER A 188 2.74 36.38 -31.11
CA SER A 188 2.55 37.78 -30.73
C SER A 188 2.79 38.19 -29.28
N THR A 189 3.79 39.01 -29.09
CA THR A 189 4.09 39.85 -27.94
C THR A 189 2.89 40.74 -27.53
N MET A 190 2.42 40.59 -26.29
CA MET A 190 1.80 41.70 -25.55
C MET A 190 2.65 41.94 -24.31
N THR A 191 3.25 43.10 -24.29
CA THR A 191 3.97 43.73 -23.18
C THR A 191 2.99 44.38 -22.24
N ASP A 192 2.96 43.94 -20.98
CA ASP A 192 2.80 44.84 -19.82
C ASP A 192 3.24 44.13 -18.54
N PRO A 193 4.00 44.78 -17.67
CA PRO A 193 4.63 44.12 -16.54
C PRO A 193 3.74 44.11 -15.29
N ILE A 194 3.50 42.92 -14.77
CA ILE A 194 2.92 42.75 -13.43
C ILE A 194 4.04 42.69 -12.41
N HIS A 195 4.08 43.64 -11.48
CA HIS A 195 5.01 43.68 -10.37
C HIS A 195 4.85 42.48 -9.42
N PRO A 196 5.92 41.81 -8.98
CA PRO A 196 5.82 40.80 -7.92
C PRO A 196 5.72 41.47 -6.54
N VAL A 197 4.77 41.03 -5.75
CA VAL A 197 4.68 41.33 -4.31
C VAL A 197 5.56 40.28 -3.61
N GLU A 198 6.64 40.71 -2.97
CA GLU A 198 7.46 39.87 -2.09
C GLU A 198 6.78 39.66 -0.74
N PRO A 199 6.73 38.43 -0.22
CA PRO A 199 6.51 38.22 1.21
C PRO A 199 7.87 38.10 1.91
N SER A 200 8.19 39.09 2.73
CA SER A 200 9.29 39.03 3.69
C SER A 200 8.94 38.08 4.85
N VAL A 201 9.60 36.92 4.93
CA VAL A 201 9.70 36.15 6.16
C VAL A 201 11.18 35.90 6.44
N ASP A 202 11.60 36.51 7.54
CA ASP A 202 12.95 36.39 8.11
C ASP A 202 13.08 35.01 8.77
N VAL A 203 13.88 34.12 8.21
CA VAL A 203 14.26 32.84 8.83
C VAL A 203 15.78 32.86 9.02
N GLY A 204 16.13 32.92 10.31
CA GLY A 204 17.50 32.97 10.80
C GLY A 204 18.38 31.82 10.27
N LYS A 205 19.56 32.24 9.85
CA LYS A 205 20.67 31.41 9.41
C LYS A 205 21.23 30.56 10.54
N THR A 206 21.24 29.22 10.37
CA THR A 206 22.39 28.39 10.75
C THR A 206 22.35 27.11 9.90
N ALA A 207 23.03 27.11 8.80
CA ALA A 207 23.43 25.90 8.08
C ALA A 207 24.91 26.00 7.82
N ASP A 208 25.66 25.03 8.31
CA ASP A 208 27.07 24.81 8.12
C ASP A 208 27.34 24.43 6.63
N PRO A 209 28.20 25.11 5.88
CA PRO A 209 28.34 24.92 4.44
C PRO A 209 29.39 23.91 3.99
N ASP A 210 29.78 22.92 4.79
CA ASP A 210 30.87 21.99 4.42
C ASP A 210 30.46 20.50 4.54
N VAL A 211 29.47 20.06 3.75
CA VAL A 211 29.33 18.64 3.36
C VAL A 211 29.33 18.57 1.84
N THR A 212 30.50 18.70 1.26
CA THR A 212 30.72 18.31 -0.13
C THR A 212 30.72 16.77 -0.20
N VAL A 213 29.66 16.20 -0.72
CA VAL A 213 29.64 14.78 -1.09
C VAL A 213 30.54 14.62 -2.31
N VAL A 214 31.79 14.24 -2.09
CA VAL A 214 32.70 13.82 -3.16
C VAL A 214 32.21 12.48 -3.66
N VAL A 215 31.52 12.46 -4.79
CA VAL A 215 31.31 11.25 -5.57
C VAL A 215 32.62 11.04 -6.33
N ASP A 216 33.35 9.99 -5.98
CA ASP A 216 34.55 9.59 -6.68
C ASP A 216 34.23 9.28 -8.15
N GLU A 217 34.67 10.12 -9.05
CA GLU A 217 34.41 10.08 -10.50
C GLU A 217 35.41 9.13 -11.21
N ALA A 218 35.69 7.98 -10.62
CA ALA A 218 36.64 7.01 -11.18
C ALA A 218 36.15 5.57 -11.09
N ALA A 219 35.01 5.27 -11.76
CA ALA A 219 34.78 3.93 -12.26
C ALA A 219 34.25 4.06 -13.70
N GLN A 220 35.14 3.93 -14.65
CA GLN A 220 34.77 3.73 -16.05
C GLN A 220 33.83 2.52 -16.14
N PRO A 221 32.77 2.58 -16.98
CA PRO A 221 31.89 1.44 -17.15
C PRO A 221 32.70 0.25 -17.67
N ALA A 222 32.80 -0.81 -16.88
CA ALA A 222 33.33 -2.08 -17.33
C ALA A 222 32.54 -2.49 -18.55
N GLN A 223 33.25 -2.78 -19.66
CA GLN A 223 32.70 -3.34 -20.87
C GLN A 223 31.76 -4.48 -20.53
N GLN A 224 30.52 -4.40 -20.99
CA GLN A 224 29.50 -5.43 -20.91
C GLN A 224 30.09 -6.75 -21.43
N ALA A 225 30.54 -7.59 -20.53
CA ALA A 225 30.66 -9.00 -20.82
C ALA A 225 29.22 -9.51 -21.03
N ASP A 226 28.99 -10.06 -22.18
CA ASP A 226 27.74 -10.74 -22.58
C ASP A 226 27.55 -12.00 -21.72
N LEU A 227 27.18 -11.80 -20.46
CA LEU A 227 26.68 -12.83 -19.58
C LEU A 227 25.24 -13.07 -20.02
N GLY A 228 25.04 -14.15 -20.78
CA GLY A 228 23.75 -14.60 -21.28
C GLY A 228 22.66 -14.35 -20.25
N ARG A 229 21.65 -13.61 -20.64
CA ARG A 229 20.48 -13.26 -19.83
C ARG A 229 19.95 -14.52 -19.16
N LEU A 230 20.37 -14.76 -17.92
CA LEU A 230 19.67 -15.69 -17.05
C LEU A 230 18.25 -15.13 -16.87
N SER A 231 17.27 -15.83 -17.37
CA SER A 231 15.86 -15.48 -17.34
C SER A 231 15.33 -15.56 -15.91
N GLY A 232 15.57 -14.52 -15.11
CA GLY A 232 15.00 -14.40 -13.77
C GLY A 232 14.78 -12.94 -13.45
N LYS A 233 13.50 -12.51 -13.44
CA LYS A 233 13.14 -11.22 -12.87
C LYS A 233 13.52 -11.23 -11.39
N SER A 234 14.18 -10.18 -10.90
CA SER A 234 14.56 -10.05 -9.48
C SER A 234 13.96 -8.79 -8.89
N VAL A 235 13.44 -8.90 -7.67
CA VAL A 235 12.88 -7.78 -6.91
C VAL A 235 13.61 -7.68 -5.58
N VAL A 236 14.11 -6.48 -5.28
CA VAL A 236 14.70 -6.18 -3.97
C VAL A 236 13.65 -5.44 -3.13
N VAL A 237 13.33 -5.98 -1.96
CA VAL A 237 12.39 -5.38 -1.02
C VAL A 237 13.16 -4.88 0.20
N VAL A 238 13.10 -3.58 0.48
CA VAL A 238 13.89 -2.90 1.53
C VAL A 238 12.97 -2.34 2.59
N GLY A 239 13.15 -2.71 3.85
CA GLY A 239 12.35 -2.15 4.93
C GLY A 239 12.14 -3.08 6.11
N GLY A 240 11.02 -2.91 6.81
CA GLY A 240 10.74 -3.54 8.09
C GLY A 240 10.43 -5.04 7.99
N ALA A 241 11.12 -5.81 8.85
CA ALA A 241 10.75 -7.17 9.21
C ALA A 241 10.67 -7.24 10.74
N VAL A 242 9.54 -7.69 11.26
CA VAL A 242 9.13 -7.47 12.65
C VAL A 242 8.48 -8.73 13.21
N ILE A 243 8.56 -8.93 14.50
CA ILE A 243 7.78 -9.94 15.22
C ILE A 243 6.52 -9.26 15.75
N ASP A 244 5.36 -9.75 15.34
CA ASP A 244 4.09 -9.27 15.87
C ASP A 244 3.65 -10.18 17.01
N MET A 245 3.43 -9.59 18.18
CA MET A 245 2.89 -10.23 19.37
C MET A 245 1.51 -9.64 19.63
N ILE A 246 0.46 -10.40 19.34
CA ILE A 246 -0.92 -9.97 19.49
C ILE A 246 -1.52 -10.66 20.72
N GLY A 247 -1.81 -9.87 21.74
CA GLY A 247 -2.52 -10.30 22.93
C GLY A 247 -4.01 -9.99 22.79
N GLU A 248 -4.87 -10.97 23.04
CA GLU A 248 -6.31 -10.81 23.11
C GLU A 248 -6.77 -11.15 24.53
N ILE A 249 -7.31 -10.17 25.23
CA ILE A 249 -7.79 -10.33 26.61
C ILE A 249 -9.15 -11.02 26.55
N SER A 250 -9.38 -11.99 27.45
CA SER A 250 -10.61 -12.81 27.43
C SER A 250 -11.88 -12.05 27.82
N THR A 251 -11.75 -10.89 28.44
CA THR A 251 -12.84 -10.04 28.93
C THR A 251 -12.46 -8.58 28.78
N HIS A 252 -13.19 -7.68 29.43
CA HIS A 252 -12.86 -6.26 29.45
C HIS A 252 -11.53 -5.98 30.13
N VAL A 253 -10.73 -5.08 29.54
CA VAL A 253 -9.37 -4.71 30.01
C VAL A 253 -9.42 -4.10 31.42
N ARG A 254 -8.59 -4.62 32.31
CA ARG A 254 -8.33 -4.03 33.64
C ARG A 254 -6.96 -3.38 33.66
N MET A 255 -6.93 -2.05 33.59
CA MET A 255 -5.68 -1.29 33.64
C MET A 255 -4.97 -1.48 34.98
N GLY A 256 -3.64 -1.59 34.96
CA GLY A 256 -2.81 -1.76 36.18
C GLY A 256 -2.89 -3.14 36.80
N SER A 257 -3.41 -4.15 36.11
CA SER A 257 -3.52 -5.54 36.56
C SER A 257 -3.15 -6.54 35.50
N SER A 258 -2.94 -7.81 35.89
CA SER A 258 -2.82 -8.92 34.94
C SER A 258 -4.20 -9.27 34.39
N ASN A 259 -4.28 -9.41 33.09
CA ASN A 259 -5.50 -9.78 32.37
C ASN A 259 -5.33 -11.19 31.77
N PRO A 260 -6.21 -12.15 32.06
CA PRO A 260 -6.22 -13.43 31.37
C PRO A 260 -6.53 -13.25 29.89
N GLY A 261 -5.82 -13.99 29.02
CA GLY A 261 -6.00 -13.87 27.59
C GLY A 261 -5.14 -14.86 26.81
N THR A 262 -5.11 -14.70 25.50
CA THR A 262 -4.23 -15.45 24.60
C THR A 262 -3.21 -14.53 23.97
N ILE A 263 -2.01 -15.06 23.72
CA ILE A 263 -0.96 -14.34 23.00
C ILE A 263 -0.61 -15.16 21.76
N ARG A 264 -0.67 -14.51 20.61
CA ARG A 264 -0.22 -15.08 19.33
C ARG A 264 1.02 -14.34 18.87
N THR A 265 2.02 -15.11 18.44
CA THR A 265 3.22 -14.54 17.84
C THR A 265 3.23 -14.88 16.35
N SER A 266 3.49 -13.89 15.52
CA SER A 266 3.62 -14.04 14.07
C SER A 266 4.80 -13.24 13.54
N PHE A 267 5.29 -13.62 12.37
CA PHE A 267 6.31 -12.85 11.67
C PHE A 267 5.63 -11.87 10.74
N GLY A 268 5.93 -10.59 10.92
CA GLY A 268 5.34 -9.47 10.22
C GLY A 268 6.40 -8.50 9.68
N GLY A 269 6.00 -7.25 9.60
CA GLY A 269 6.75 -6.17 8.96
C GLY A 269 6.38 -6.00 7.49
N VAL A 270 6.21 -4.75 7.08
CA VAL A 270 5.63 -4.41 5.77
C VAL A 270 6.50 -4.93 4.64
N ALA A 271 7.80 -4.63 4.62
CA ALA A 271 8.71 -5.12 3.59
C ALA A 271 8.76 -6.67 3.55
N ARG A 272 8.79 -7.32 4.70
CA ARG A 272 8.74 -8.80 4.76
C ARG A 272 7.43 -9.34 4.19
N ASN A 273 6.30 -8.72 4.47
CA ASN A 273 4.99 -9.14 3.96
C ASN A 273 4.90 -8.94 2.44
N VAL A 274 5.41 -7.82 1.93
CA VAL A 274 5.53 -7.57 0.48
C VAL A 274 6.41 -8.65 -0.18
N ALA A 275 7.59 -8.92 0.38
CA ALA A 275 8.48 -9.95 -0.14
C ALA A 275 7.81 -11.34 -0.17
N ALA A 276 7.09 -11.71 0.91
CA ALA A 276 6.37 -12.97 0.98
C ALA A 276 5.20 -13.04 -0.03
N SER A 277 4.51 -11.93 -0.26
CA SER A 277 3.43 -11.86 -1.25
C SER A 277 3.96 -12.03 -2.67
N ILE A 278 5.05 -11.35 -3.02
CA ILE A 278 5.69 -11.51 -4.34
C ILE A 278 6.18 -12.95 -4.53
N ALA A 279 6.86 -13.52 -3.53
CA ALA A 279 7.38 -14.88 -3.61
C ALA A 279 6.27 -15.93 -3.82
N ARG A 280 5.12 -15.77 -3.15
CA ARG A 280 3.95 -16.66 -3.32
C ARG A 280 3.22 -16.47 -4.65
N SER A 281 3.22 -15.24 -5.18
CA SER A 281 2.55 -14.90 -6.43
C SER A 281 3.35 -15.28 -7.67
N SER A 282 4.66 -15.58 -7.51
CA SER A 282 5.49 -16.02 -8.61
C SER A 282 5.03 -17.40 -9.11
N ASN A 283 4.59 -17.46 -10.37
CA ASN A 283 4.15 -18.69 -11.02
C ASN A 283 5.35 -19.60 -11.30
N ARG A 284 5.13 -20.93 -11.30
CA ARG A 284 6.14 -21.94 -11.64
C ARG A 284 6.77 -21.75 -13.04
N GLN A 285 6.16 -20.96 -13.90
CA GLN A 285 6.66 -20.66 -15.27
C GLN A 285 7.52 -19.38 -15.34
N GLU A 286 7.35 -18.43 -14.42
CA GLU A 286 8.20 -17.25 -14.27
C GLU A 286 8.69 -17.16 -12.82
N SER A 287 9.87 -17.67 -12.52
CA SER A 287 10.46 -17.53 -11.20
C SER A 287 10.95 -16.11 -11.00
N VAL A 288 10.38 -15.41 -10.02
CA VAL A 288 10.88 -14.12 -9.55
C VAL A 288 11.76 -14.38 -8.33
N ILE A 289 13.00 -13.94 -8.38
CA ILE A 289 13.89 -13.95 -7.20
C ILE A 289 13.52 -12.75 -6.34
N VAL A 290 13.06 -12.99 -5.12
CA VAL A 290 12.71 -11.93 -4.17
C VAL A 290 13.79 -11.85 -3.11
N LYS A 291 14.51 -10.74 -3.04
CA LYS A 291 15.54 -10.48 -2.05
C LYS A 291 15.03 -9.51 -0.99
N LEU A 292 15.05 -9.93 0.28
CA LEU A 292 14.69 -9.07 1.41
C LEU A 292 15.95 -8.39 1.96
N ALA A 293 15.92 -7.06 2.03
CA ALA A 293 16.93 -6.23 2.66
C ALA A 293 16.33 -5.56 3.91
N THR A 294 16.78 -5.99 5.07
CA THR A 294 16.32 -5.52 6.39
C THR A 294 17.43 -5.67 7.43
N SER A 295 17.19 -5.23 8.66
CA SER A 295 18.07 -5.50 9.78
C SER A 295 17.33 -6.14 10.95
N LEU A 296 17.93 -7.14 11.56
CA LEU A 296 17.40 -7.96 12.64
C LEU A 296 18.39 -8.06 13.79
N GLY A 297 17.94 -8.42 14.97
CA GLY A 297 18.80 -8.82 16.08
C GLY A 297 19.31 -10.24 15.90
N ASP A 298 20.34 -10.60 16.69
CA ASP A 298 20.91 -11.96 16.77
C ASP A 298 20.17 -12.86 17.77
N ASP A 299 18.96 -12.47 18.16
CA ASP A 299 18.12 -13.17 19.12
C ASP A 299 17.32 -14.36 18.50
N LEU A 300 16.52 -15.01 19.34
CA LEU A 300 15.70 -16.14 18.93
C LEU A 300 14.66 -15.74 17.89
N GLY A 301 14.11 -14.54 18.02
CA GLY A 301 13.11 -13.98 17.12
C GLY A 301 13.67 -13.71 15.74
N GLY A 302 14.87 -13.10 15.65
CA GLY A 302 15.58 -12.87 14.39
C GLY A 302 15.88 -14.17 13.64
N ARG A 303 16.39 -15.19 14.35
CA ARG A 303 16.63 -16.52 13.76
C ARG A 303 15.35 -17.18 13.25
N GLY A 304 14.25 -17.07 14.01
CA GLY A 304 12.95 -17.59 13.61
C GLY A 304 12.43 -16.91 12.34
N LEU A 305 12.54 -15.57 12.27
CA LEU A 305 12.13 -14.77 11.13
C LEU A 305 12.95 -15.09 9.87
N LEU A 306 14.28 -15.24 10.00
CA LEU A 306 15.15 -15.67 8.90
C LEU A 306 14.73 -17.03 8.34
N SER A 307 14.55 -18.03 9.24
CA SER A 307 14.10 -19.37 8.83
C SER A 307 12.75 -19.32 8.10
N HIS A 308 11.81 -18.53 8.60
CA HIS A 308 10.50 -18.37 7.96
C HIS A 308 10.58 -17.71 6.58
N CYS A 309 11.45 -16.70 6.41
CA CYS A 309 11.67 -16.07 5.11
C CYS A 309 12.27 -17.07 4.10
N GLN A 310 13.25 -17.86 4.51
CA GLN A 310 13.85 -18.91 3.66
C GLN A 310 12.82 -19.96 3.24
N GLN A 311 11.97 -20.43 4.17
CA GLN A 311 10.90 -21.37 3.87
C GLN A 311 9.85 -20.79 2.90
N ALA A 312 9.65 -19.47 2.93
CA ALA A 312 8.79 -18.76 1.98
C ALA A 312 9.44 -18.51 0.60
N GLY A 313 10.68 -18.97 0.38
CA GLY A 313 11.42 -18.79 -0.88
C GLY A 313 12.00 -17.39 -1.06
N ILE A 314 12.20 -16.63 0.03
CA ILE A 314 12.79 -15.29 0.02
C ILE A 314 14.31 -15.41 0.19
N ASP A 315 15.06 -14.75 -0.70
CA ASP A 315 16.51 -14.61 -0.55
C ASP A 315 16.81 -13.63 0.59
N ILE A 316 17.53 -14.12 1.60
CA ILE A 316 17.91 -13.39 2.81
C ILE A 316 19.37 -12.92 2.82
N ALA A 317 20.10 -13.07 1.71
CA ALA A 317 21.54 -12.73 1.65
C ALA A 317 21.81 -11.24 1.95
N ALA A 318 20.83 -10.37 1.76
CA ALA A 318 20.91 -8.95 2.09
C ALA A 318 20.42 -8.60 3.51
N VAL A 319 20.04 -9.58 4.33
CA VAL A 319 19.61 -9.31 5.71
C VAL A 319 20.84 -9.06 6.59
N LYS A 320 20.83 -7.92 7.30
CA LYS A 320 21.87 -7.56 8.26
C LYS A 320 21.49 -8.03 9.67
N VAL A 321 22.29 -8.88 10.26
CA VAL A 321 22.14 -9.30 11.65
C VAL A 321 23.01 -8.40 12.55
N LEU A 322 22.41 -7.81 13.58
CA LEU A 322 23.04 -6.90 14.53
C LEU A 322 23.35 -7.65 15.82
N GLU A 323 24.64 -7.85 16.09
CA GLU A 323 25.12 -8.51 17.32
C GLU A 323 24.68 -7.77 18.58
N GLY A 324 24.21 -8.49 19.59
CA GLY A 324 23.77 -7.94 20.86
C GLY A 324 22.50 -7.10 20.79
N SER A 325 21.78 -7.10 19.68
CA SER A 325 20.54 -6.35 19.50
C SER A 325 19.32 -7.28 19.53
N SER A 326 18.18 -6.76 19.98
CA SER A 326 16.90 -7.45 19.84
C SER A 326 16.28 -7.17 18.47
N THR A 327 15.61 -8.18 17.91
CA THR A 327 14.80 -8.02 16.69
C THR A 327 13.61 -7.09 16.94
N ALA A 328 13.20 -6.33 15.94
CA ALA A 328 12.06 -5.44 16.05
C ALA A 328 10.78 -6.21 16.42
N VAL A 329 10.03 -5.67 17.39
CA VAL A 329 8.81 -6.27 17.92
C VAL A 329 7.69 -5.24 17.94
N TYR A 330 6.52 -5.64 17.45
CA TYR A 330 5.27 -4.93 17.66
C TYR A 330 4.40 -5.75 18.61
N ASN A 331 4.12 -5.24 19.79
CA ASN A 331 3.24 -5.87 20.78
C ASN A 331 1.94 -5.08 20.87
N ALA A 332 0.83 -5.72 20.54
CA ALA A 332 -0.51 -5.12 20.57
C ALA A 332 -1.42 -5.91 21.49
N ILE A 333 -2.12 -5.22 22.35
CA ILE A 333 -3.11 -5.79 23.27
C ILE A 333 -4.50 -5.33 22.83
N HIS A 334 -5.37 -6.27 22.58
CA HIS A 334 -6.76 -6.04 22.19
C HIS A 334 -7.72 -6.43 23.29
N ASP A 335 -8.79 -5.67 23.42
CA ASP A 335 -9.92 -5.99 24.28
C ASP A 335 -10.70 -7.16 23.65
N GLY A 336 -10.97 -8.20 24.45
CA GLY A 336 -11.63 -9.41 23.93
C GLY A 336 -13.12 -9.22 23.64
N ASP A 337 -13.76 -8.23 24.26
CA ASP A 337 -15.19 -7.96 24.05
C ASP A 337 -15.42 -7.09 22.81
N THR A 338 -14.59 -6.07 22.61
CA THR A 338 -14.72 -5.13 21.48
C THR A 338 -13.81 -5.45 20.30
N GLY A 339 -12.69 -6.13 20.54
CA GLY A 339 -11.63 -6.33 19.55
C GLY A 339 -10.76 -5.09 19.31
N ASP A 340 -10.99 -3.99 20.04
CA ASP A 340 -10.25 -2.75 19.86
C ASP A 340 -8.82 -2.85 20.40
N LEU A 341 -7.90 -2.12 19.79
CA LEU A 341 -6.55 -1.98 20.28
C LEU A 341 -6.54 -1.14 21.56
N CYS A 342 -6.20 -1.76 22.69
CA CYS A 342 -6.08 -1.06 23.98
C CYS A 342 -4.75 -0.34 24.11
N VAL A 343 -3.65 -1.02 23.74
CA VAL A 343 -2.29 -0.49 23.78
C VAL A 343 -1.41 -1.21 22.78
N GLY A 344 -0.58 -0.46 22.07
CA GLY A 344 0.47 -0.99 21.21
C GLY A 344 1.84 -0.46 21.63
N VAL A 345 2.85 -1.34 21.64
CA VAL A 345 4.24 -0.97 21.89
C VAL A 345 5.08 -1.47 20.71
N ALA A 346 5.80 -0.55 20.07
CA ALA A 346 6.63 -0.85 18.91
C ALA A 346 8.12 -0.59 19.26
N ASP A 347 8.90 -1.64 19.44
CA ASP A 347 10.35 -1.54 19.48
C ASP A 347 10.91 -1.80 18.07
N MET A 348 11.25 -0.72 17.38
CA MET A 348 11.80 -0.75 16.02
C MET A 348 13.30 -0.43 15.98
N THR A 349 14.00 -0.58 17.12
CA THR A 349 15.41 -0.18 17.26
C THR A 349 16.32 -0.93 16.29
N ALA A 350 16.09 -2.22 16.06
CA ALA A 350 16.86 -3.00 15.09
C ALA A 350 16.81 -2.43 13.66
N LEU A 351 15.69 -1.80 13.26
CA LEU A 351 15.53 -1.26 11.92
C LEU A 351 16.47 -0.06 11.64
N LYS A 352 17.02 0.58 12.68
CA LYS A 352 18.06 1.62 12.55
C LYS A 352 19.36 1.08 11.94
N GLY A 353 19.54 -0.25 11.92
CA GLY A 353 20.64 -0.90 11.23
C GLY A 353 20.62 -0.72 9.71
N MET A 354 19.46 -0.34 9.14
CA MET A 354 19.30 0.05 7.73
C MET A 354 19.76 1.49 7.49
N ASN A 355 20.97 1.81 7.91
CA ASN A 355 21.58 3.12 7.76
C ASN A 355 22.14 3.34 6.33
N VAL A 356 22.64 4.54 6.06
CA VAL A 356 23.20 4.94 4.75
C VAL A 356 24.28 3.97 4.26
N HIS A 357 25.18 3.52 5.15
CA HIS A 357 26.26 2.58 4.77
C HIS A 357 25.68 1.23 4.32
N TYR A 358 24.69 0.71 5.04
CA TYR A 358 24.01 -0.52 4.65
C TYR A 358 23.29 -0.36 3.30
N ILE A 359 22.56 0.75 3.10
CA ILE A 359 21.87 0.98 1.82
C ILE A 359 22.87 1.07 0.65
N LYS A 360 24.02 1.73 0.84
CA LYS A 360 25.08 1.76 -0.19
C LYS A 360 25.59 0.36 -0.54
N SER A 361 25.67 -0.56 0.41
CA SER A 361 26.10 -1.95 0.14
C SER A 361 25.10 -2.75 -0.68
N LEU A 362 23.87 -2.28 -0.86
CA LEU A 362 22.86 -2.90 -1.71
C LEU A 362 22.99 -2.54 -3.21
N ALA A 363 23.90 -1.65 -3.58
CA ALA A 363 24.02 -1.11 -4.95
C ALA A 363 24.08 -2.22 -6.02
N ASP A 364 24.89 -3.25 -5.82
CA ASP A 364 24.99 -4.39 -6.75
C ASP A 364 23.68 -5.18 -6.86
N SER A 365 22.98 -5.37 -5.75
CA SER A 365 21.68 -6.05 -5.74
C SER A 365 20.61 -5.21 -6.45
N VAL A 366 20.64 -3.90 -6.27
CA VAL A 366 19.74 -2.96 -6.94
C VAL A 366 20.01 -2.91 -8.44
N SER A 367 21.28 -2.83 -8.86
CA SER A 367 21.65 -2.75 -10.28
C SER A 367 21.16 -3.95 -11.11
N GLN A 368 20.99 -5.10 -10.47
CA GLN A 368 20.50 -6.34 -11.09
C GLN A 368 18.99 -6.55 -10.91
N ALA A 369 18.31 -5.66 -10.19
CA ALA A 369 16.90 -5.80 -9.90
C ALA A 369 16.03 -5.29 -11.07
N THR A 370 14.90 -5.94 -11.28
CA THR A 370 13.84 -5.47 -12.19
C THR A 370 13.05 -4.33 -11.54
N ALA A 371 12.93 -4.35 -10.21
CA ALA A 371 12.28 -3.31 -9.42
C ALA A 371 12.78 -3.36 -7.97
N VAL A 372 12.67 -2.24 -7.28
CA VAL A 372 12.89 -2.12 -5.84
C VAL A 372 11.58 -1.69 -5.19
N VAL A 373 11.25 -2.30 -4.05
CA VAL A 373 10.15 -1.85 -3.19
C VAL A 373 10.72 -1.42 -1.86
N ALA A 374 10.39 -0.23 -1.40
CA ALA A 374 10.81 0.26 -0.09
C ALA A 374 9.60 0.64 0.76
N ASP A 375 9.61 0.29 2.04
CA ASP A 375 8.57 0.69 2.97
C ASP A 375 8.94 1.94 3.80
N GLY A 376 7.95 2.52 4.46
CA GLY A 376 8.11 3.71 5.30
C GLY A 376 8.88 3.50 6.61
N ASN A 377 9.58 2.36 6.80
CA ASN A 377 10.41 2.12 7.98
C ASN A 377 11.87 2.56 7.79
N LEU A 378 12.24 3.00 6.60
CA LEU A 378 13.52 3.65 6.35
C LEU A 378 13.52 5.09 6.89
N GLY A 379 14.67 5.56 7.37
CA GLY A 379 14.85 6.98 7.66
C GLY A 379 15.00 7.82 6.36
N PRO A 380 14.85 9.16 6.43
CA PRO A 380 14.92 10.01 5.25
C PRO A 380 16.24 9.91 4.48
N GLU A 381 17.38 9.92 5.18
CA GLU A 381 18.70 9.84 4.53
C GLU A 381 18.94 8.48 3.83
N PRO A 382 18.74 7.31 4.50
CA PRO A 382 18.82 6.00 3.85
C PRO A 382 17.87 5.89 2.64
N PHE A 383 16.66 6.42 2.76
CA PHE A 383 15.68 6.40 1.66
C PHE A 383 16.15 7.24 0.47
N ALA A 384 16.69 8.46 0.71
CA ALA A 384 17.24 9.30 -0.33
C ALA A 384 18.42 8.63 -1.07
N VAL A 385 19.28 7.94 -0.32
CA VAL A 385 20.40 7.18 -0.92
C VAL A 385 19.86 6.04 -1.78
N LEU A 386 18.87 5.28 -1.31
CA LEU A 386 18.24 4.20 -2.09
C LEU A 386 17.62 4.73 -3.39
N ALA A 387 16.87 5.84 -3.31
CA ALA A 387 16.26 6.46 -4.47
C ALA A 387 17.29 6.93 -5.50
N ASN A 388 18.44 7.47 -5.05
CA ASN A 388 19.53 7.86 -5.93
C ASN A 388 20.20 6.65 -6.59
N ILE A 389 20.41 5.54 -5.87
CA ILE A 389 20.93 4.29 -6.43
C ILE A 389 19.96 3.75 -7.50
N CYS A 390 18.68 3.66 -7.18
CA CYS A 390 17.65 3.22 -8.13
C CYS A 390 17.65 4.08 -9.41
N ARG A 391 17.70 5.40 -9.25
CA ARG A 391 17.78 6.33 -10.39
C ARG A 391 19.03 6.14 -11.21
N HIS A 392 20.20 5.96 -10.57
CA HIS A 392 21.48 5.78 -11.27
C HIS A 392 21.47 4.54 -12.17
N TYR A 393 20.84 3.45 -11.70
CA TYR A 393 20.73 2.19 -12.47
C TYR A 393 19.43 2.08 -13.28
N GLU A 394 18.60 3.13 -13.31
CA GLU A 394 17.32 3.16 -14.01
C GLU A 394 16.36 2.05 -13.56
N VAL A 395 16.42 1.69 -12.28
CA VAL A 395 15.56 0.68 -11.67
C VAL A 395 14.34 1.35 -11.02
N PRO A 396 13.10 0.95 -11.34
CA PRO A 396 11.91 1.49 -10.72
C PRO A 396 11.92 1.29 -9.21
N LEU A 397 11.63 2.37 -8.45
CA LEU A 397 11.46 2.34 -7.00
C LEU A 397 9.98 2.55 -6.67
N LEU A 398 9.36 1.54 -6.08
CA LEU A 398 8.00 1.59 -5.54
C LEU A 398 8.07 1.88 -4.04
N PHE A 399 7.23 2.77 -3.56
CA PHE A 399 7.16 3.12 -2.15
C PHE A 399 5.87 2.63 -1.52
N GLU A 400 6.00 1.88 -0.43
CA GLU A 400 4.89 1.45 0.41
C GLU A 400 4.86 2.32 1.68
N PRO A 401 3.81 3.14 1.88
CA PRO A 401 3.82 4.19 2.89
C PRO A 401 3.74 3.70 4.35
N THR A 402 3.38 2.45 4.62
CA THR A 402 3.29 1.84 5.96
C THR A 402 2.25 2.50 6.89
N SER A 403 2.15 3.82 6.91
CA SER A 403 1.18 4.59 7.70
C SER A 403 1.04 6.02 7.17
N ASP A 404 0.02 6.73 7.65
CA ASP A 404 -0.26 8.13 7.34
C ASP A 404 0.94 9.07 7.62
N HIS A 405 1.63 8.90 8.74
CA HIS A 405 2.82 9.71 9.07
C HIS A 405 4.00 9.38 8.17
N LYS A 406 4.17 8.10 7.81
CA LYS A 406 5.33 7.64 7.04
C LYS A 406 5.16 7.88 5.54
N CYS A 407 3.94 8.11 5.05
CA CYS A 407 3.70 8.44 3.64
C CYS A 407 4.41 9.72 3.17
N LEU A 408 4.79 10.60 4.10
CA LEU A 408 5.55 11.81 3.82
C LEU A 408 7.06 11.59 3.62
N LEU A 409 7.56 10.36 3.80
CA LEU A 409 8.99 10.04 3.70
C LEU A 409 9.63 10.49 2.39
N PRO A 410 9.05 10.28 1.19
CA PRO A 410 9.65 10.75 -0.06
C PRO A 410 9.81 12.27 -0.13
N PHE A 411 8.90 13.04 0.49
CA PHE A 411 8.99 14.51 0.59
C PHE A 411 10.09 14.93 1.56
N HIS A 412 10.16 14.32 2.74
CA HIS A 412 11.20 14.59 3.74
C HIS A 412 12.59 14.23 3.21
N ALA A 413 12.68 13.20 2.38
CA ALA A 413 13.91 12.79 1.71
C ALA A 413 14.23 13.62 0.47
N SER A 414 13.37 14.55 0.06
CA SER A 414 13.51 15.38 -1.15
C SER A 414 13.70 14.56 -2.44
N VAL A 415 13.03 13.42 -2.53
CA VAL A 415 13.14 12.47 -3.66
C VAL A 415 11.79 12.05 -4.22
N PHE A 416 10.75 12.85 -3.98
CA PHE A 416 9.38 12.53 -4.39
C PHE A 416 9.26 12.28 -5.90
N ASP A 417 9.99 13.04 -6.72
CA ASP A 417 10.08 12.90 -8.17
C ASP A 417 10.79 11.62 -8.65
N LYS A 418 11.31 10.81 -7.75
CA LYS A 418 12.12 9.60 -8.04
C LYS A 418 11.43 8.29 -7.63
N VAL A 419 10.20 8.39 -7.15
CA VAL A 419 9.46 7.27 -6.55
C VAL A 419 8.13 7.08 -7.28
N LEU A 420 7.73 5.84 -7.47
CA LEU A 420 6.44 5.41 -8.00
C LEU A 420 5.47 5.04 -6.88
#